data_302232eeadcb7ebc8ce1b2846cdd325e
#
_entry.id   302232eeadcb7ebc8ce1b2846cdd325e
#
_cell.length_a   1.000
_cell.length_b   1.000
_cell.length_c   1.000
_cell.angle_alpha   90.00
_cell.angle_beta   90.00
_cell.angle_gamma   90.00
#
_symmetry.space_group_name_H-M   'P 1'
#
loop_
_entity.id
_entity.type
_entity.pdbx_description
1 polymer ?
#
loop_
_entity_poly.entity_id
_entity_poly.type
_entity_poly.pdbx_seq_one_letter_code
_entity_poly.pdbx_strand_id
1 'polypeptide(L)'
;MLVAIRQNRVKGTGVINRYTRPAMGAIWELENKFNIWKEIEVLACEAQAELDKSGITKEEAAWIRAHADFTVERIDEIEKVTNHDVIAFTTNMAEYIDADVPEGTEPPSRWVHYGMTSSDLGDTALSYQITQAIDIILEDIKQLGETCKRRAFEFQETLCVGRTHGIHAEPMTFGMKFG
;
A
#
# COMPACT_ATOMS: atom_id res chain seq x y z
N MET A 1 1.62 39.47 8.56
CA MET A 1 2.29 38.50 9.46
C MET A 1 1.52 37.20 9.32
N LEU A 2 1.85 36.43 8.26
CA LEU A 2 1.24 35.09 8.00
C LEU A 2 1.98 34.10 8.87
N VAL A 3 1.29 33.55 9.84
CA VAL A 3 1.76 32.45 10.66
C VAL A 3 1.85 31.22 9.76
N ALA A 4 3.09 30.79 9.46
CA ALA A 4 3.34 29.52 8.79
C ALA A 4 2.82 28.41 9.73
N ILE A 5 1.68 27.83 9.39
CA ILE A 5 1.24 26.57 9.98
C ILE A 5 2.27 25.53 9.50
N ARG A 6 3.24 25.23 10.37
CA ARG A 6 4.06 24.03 10.23
C ARG A 6 3.09 22.84 10.21
N GLN A 7 2.82 22.31 9.03
CA GLN A 7 2.27 20.97 8.91
C GLN A 7 3.33 20.03 9.49
N ASN A 8 3.15 19.64 10.76
CA ASN A 8 3.72 18.39 11.22
C ASN A 8 3.09 17.32 10.31
N ARG A 9 3.78 16.90 9.28
CA ARG A 9 3.46 15.64 8.58
C ARG A 9 3.52 14.57 9.66
N VAL A 10 2.35 14.12 10.09
CA VAL A 10 2.22 12.95 10.93
C VAL A 10 2.83 11.81 10.12
N LYS A 11 3.90 11.20 10.62
CA LYS A 11 4.43 9.97 10.05
C LYS A 11 3.28 8.94 10.12
N GLY A 12 2.77 8.55 8.95
CA GLY A 12 1.67 7.59 8.85
C GLY A 12 0.47 8.11 8.04
N THR A 13 -0.46 7.26 7.80
CA THR A 13 -1.64 7.30 6.92
C THR A 13 -2.60 8.50 7.04
N GLY A 14 -2.31 9.53 7.83
CA GLY A 14 -3.25 10.61 8.14
C GLY A 14 -4.43 10.18 9.02
N VAL A 15 -4.51 8.91 9.39
CA VAL A 15 -5.51 8.35 10.31
C VAL A 15 -4.97 8.40 11.74
N ILE A 16 -5.85 8.60 12.72
CA ILE A 16 -5.47 8.63 14.13
C ILE A 16 -4.98 7.23 14.54
N ASN A 17 -3.71 7.09 14.92
CA ASN A 17 -3.07 5.79 15.22
C ASN A 17 -3.85 4.94 16.22
N ARG A 18 -4.43 5.53 17.28
CA ARG A 18 -5.20 4.78 18.27
C ARG A 18 -6.49 4.16 17.74
N TYR A 19 -6.93 4.54 16.52
CA TYR A 19 -8.12 3.98 15.86
C TYR A 19 -7.75 3.06 14.71
N THR A 20 -6.46 2.88 14.45
CA THR A 20 -5.97 2.07 13.35
C THR A 20 -5.55 0.68 13.85
N ARG A 21 -6.08 -0.37 13.26
CA ARG A 21 -5.59 -1.74 13.49
C ARG A 21 -4.20 -1.86 12.84
N PRO A 22 -3.20 -2.44 13.53
CA PRO A 22 -1.82 -2.52 13.02
C PRO A 22 -1.73 -3.15 11.62
N ALA A 23 -2.44 -4.26 11.38
CA ALA A 23 -2.41 -4.96 10.10
C ALA A 23 -2.94 -4.09 8.94
N MET A 24 -4.02 -3.34 9.17
CA MET A 24 -4.57 -2.43 8.16
C MET A 24 -3.68 -1.19 8.01
N GLY A 25 -3.16 -0.64 9.11
CA GLY A 25 -2.30 0.54 9.08
C GLY A 25 -1.01 0.30 8.29
N ALA A 26 -0.38 -0.86 8.48
CA ALA A 26 0.87 -1.21 7.80
C ALA A 26 0.79 -1.16 6.27
N ILE A 27 -0.39 -1.45 5.70
CA ILE A 27 -0.61 -1.37 4.25
C ILE A 27 -0.41 0.05 3.72
N TRP A 28 -0.77 1.06 4.51
CA TRP A 28 -0.81 2.47 4.13
C TRP A 28 0.41 3.27 4.59
N GLU A 29 1.36 2.65 5.28
CA GLU A 29 2.62 3.29 5.65
C GLU A 29 3.49 3.56 4.40
N LEU A 30 4.28 4.64 4.47
CA LEU A 30 5.16 5.04 3.36
C LEU A 30 6.15 3.95 3.00
N GLU A 31 6.66 3.22 3.99
CA GLU A 31 7.56 2.09 3.79
C GLU A 31 6.94 1.03 2.89
N ASN A 32 5.68 0.64 3.14
CA ASN A 32 4.98 -0.33 2.28
C ASN A 32 4.72 0.23 0.89
N LYS A 33 4.28 1.49 0.79
CA LYS A 33 4.07 2.17 -0.50
C LYS A 33 5.35 2.13 -1.35
N PHE A 34 6.47 2.54 -0.80
CA PHE A 34 7.72 2.60 -1.54
C PHE A 34 8.33 1.22 -1.80
N ASN A 35 8.10 0.22 -0.95
CA ASN A 35 8.46 -1.16 -1.26
C ASN A 35 7.69 -1.68 -2.48
N ILE A 36 6.40 -1.36 -2.59
CA ILE A 36 5.59 -1.72 -3.77
C ILE A 36 6.11 -0.97 -5.00
N TRP A 37 6.43 0.31 -4.89
CA TRP A 37 7.00 1.10 -5.97
C TRP A 37 8.32 0.52 -6.46
N LYS A 38 9.22 0.14 -5.54
CA LYS A 38 10.49 -0.52 -5.85
C LYS A 38 10.25 -1.81 -6.64
N GLU A 39 9.34 -2.64 -6.19
CA GLU A 39 9.04 -3.90 -6.86
C GLU A 39 8.48 -3.69 -8.27
N ILE A 40 7.60 -2.71 -8.47
CA ILE A 40 7.05 -2.38 -9.80
C ILE A 40 8.16 -1.92 -10.76
N GLU A 41 9.04 -1.03 -10.31
CA GLU A 41 10.17 -0.54 -11.13
C GLU A 41 11.13 -1.67 -11.51
N VAL A 42 11.46 -2.54 -10.56
CA VAL A 42 12.34 -3.68 -10.82
C VAL A 42 11.70 -4.67 -11.78
N LEU A 43 10.43 -5.02 -11.57
CA LEU A 43 9.69 -5.91 -12.47
C LEU A 43 9.56 -5.32 -13.88
N ALA A 44 9.41 -4.00 -14.01
CA ALA A 44 9.38 -3.34 -15.31
C ALA A 44 10.72 -3.48 -16.04
N CYS A 45 11.85 -3.32 -15.33
CA CYS A 45 13.18 -3.55 -15.90
C CYS A 45 13.39 -5.00 -16.33
N GLU A 46 12.99 -5.97 -15.50
CA GLU A 46 13.07 -7.40 -15.81
C GLU A 46 12.24 -7.78 -17.04
N ALA A 47 10.98 -7.29 -17.10
CA ALA A 47 10.10 -7.54 -18.24
C ALA A 47 10.67 -6.96 -19.55
N GLN A 48 11.27 -5.78 -19.50
CA GLN A 48 11.91 -5.16 -20.66
C GLN A 48 13.14 -5.94 -21.12
N ALA A 49 13.94 -6.46 -20.17
CA ALA A 49 15.08 -7.32 -20.47
C ALA A 49 14.67 -8.66 -21.14
N GLU A 50 13.52 -9.22 -20.73
CA GLU A 50 12.97 -10.42 -21.35
C GLU A 50 12.43 -10.16 -22.77
N LEU A 51 11.82 -9.00 -22.99
CA LEU A 51 11.25 -8.62 -24.29
C LEU A 51 12.32 -8.25 -25.33
N ASP A 52 13.55 -7.98 -24.89
CA ASP A 52 14.71 -7.60 -25.74
C ASP A 52 14.42 -6.46 -26.72
N LYS A 53 13.65 -5.46 -26.30
CA LYS A 53 13.20 -4.34 -27.15
C LYS A 53 13.73 -2.98 -26.72
N SER A 54 14.07 -2.83 -25.45
CA SER A 54 14.51 -1.55 -24.86
C SER A 54 16.02 -1.36 -24.91
N GLY A 55 16.79 -2.45 -25.01
CA GLY A 55 18.23 -2.48 -24.94
C GLY A 55 18.79 -2.73 -23.54
N ILE A 56 17.92 -2.89 -22.51
CA ILE A 56 18.36 -3.34 -21.19
C ILE A 56 18.77 -4.81 -21.28
N THR A 57 19.94 -5.14 -20.70
CA THR A 57 20.42 -6.51 -20.62
C THR A 57 19.85 -7.24 -19.40
N LYS A 58 19.88 -8.58 -19.42
CA LYS A 58 19.49 -9.40 -18.27
C LYS A 58 20.40 -9.17 -17.06
N GLU A 59 21.67 -8.91 -17.33
CA GLU A 59 22.68 -8.60 -16.31
C GLU A 59 22.38 -7.27 -15.63
N GLU A 60 21.99 -6.23 -16.39
CA GLU A 60 21.58 -4.94 -15.83
C GLU A 60 20.27 -5.06 -15.00
N ALA A 61 19.28 -5.78 -15.49
CA ALA A 61 18.05 -6.03 -14.75
C ALA A 61 18.32 -6.80 -13.44
N ALA A 62 19.20 -7.80 -13.48
CA ALA A 62 19.63 -8.55 -12.30
C ALA A 62 20.42 -7.66 -11.31
N TRP A 63 21.25 -6.76 -11.82
CA TRP A 63 21.95 -5.77 -11.00
C TRP A 63 20.97 -4.85 -10.30
N ILE A 64 19.99 -4.28 -11.01
CA ILE A 64 18.94 -3.43 -10.45
C ILE A 64 18.18 -4.19 -9.35
N ARG A 65 17.77 -5.44 -9.61
CA ARG A 65 17.11 -6.29 -8.61
C ARG A 65 17.93 -6.45 -7.33
N ALA A 66 19.23 -6.62 -7.46
CA ALA A 66 20.13 -6.88 -6.34
C ALA A 66 20.46 -5.64 -5.51
N HIS A 67 20.45 -4.45 -6.13
CA HIS A 67 20.92 -3.21 -5.50
C HIS A 67 19.83 -2.17 -5.27
N ALA A 68 18.62 -2.34 -5.85
CA ALA A 68 17.52 -1.42 -5.65
C ALA A 68 17.09 -1.37 -4.18
N ASP A 69 17.24 -0.21 -3.57
CA ASP A 69 16.76 0.07 -2.21
C ASP A 69 16.38 1.55 -2.07
N PHE A 70 15.87 1.93 -0.90
CA PHE A 70 15.47 3.30 -0.61
C PHE A 70 15.45 3.57 0.89
N THR A 71 15.38 4.85 1.26
CA THR A 71 15.00 5.28 2.60
C THR A 71 13.96 6.39 2.52
N VAL A 72 12.92 6.31 3.35
CA VAL A 72 11.81 7.28 3.36
C VAL A 72 12.33 8.69 3.64
N GLU A 73 13.26 8.81 4.58
CA GLU A 73 13.87 10.10 4.94
C GLU A 73 14.61 10.73 3.76
N ARG A 74 15.34 9.93 2.98
CA ARG A 74 16.07 10.43 1.83
C ARG A 74 15.14 10.85 0.70
N ILE A 75 14.08 10.10 0.45
CA ILE A 75 13.03 10.48 -0.50
C ILE A 75 12.40 11.81 -0.10
N ASP A 76 12.06 12.00 1.18
CA ASP A 76 11.51 13.26 1.71
C ASP A 76 12.49 14.46 1.52
N GLU A 77 13.80 14.23 1.64
CA GLU A 77 14.82 15.26 1.40
C GLU A 77 14.86 15.66 -0.08
N ILE A 78 14.89 14.69 -0.98
CA ILE A 78 14.94 14.93 -2.42
C ILE A 78 13.63 15.59 -2.89
N GLU A 79 12.48 15.15 -2.39
CA GLU A 79 11.17 15.73 -2.75
C GLU A 79 11.06 17.22 -2.44
N LYS A 80 11.70 17.71 -1.37
CA LYS A 80 11.75 19.15 -1.05
C LYS A 80 12.39 20.00 -2.13
N VAL A 81 13.25 19.40 -2.95
CA VAL A 81 13.93 20.06 -4.06
C VAL A 81 13.20 19.84 -5.38
N THR A 82 12.83 18.60 -5.65
CA THR A 82 12.20 18.19 -6.91
C THR A 82 10.72 18.58 -6.99
N ASN A 83 10.05 18.73 -5.85
CA ASN A 83 8.59 18.91 -5.73
C ASN A 83 7.79 17.84 -6.49
N HIS A 84 8.33 16.62 -6.57
CA HIS A 84 7.74 15.51 -7.30
C HIS A 84 8.12 14.19 -6.62
N ASP A 85 7.12 13.46 -6.13
CA ASP A 85 7.31 12.25 -5.31
C ASP A 85 7.95 11.08 -6.09
N VAL A 86 7.50 10.82 -7.32
CA VAL A 86 8.07 9.73 -8.14
C VAL A 86 9.53 10.05 -8.52
N ILE A 87 9.84 11.30 -8.91
CA ILE A 87 11.22 11.69 -9.21
C ILE A 87 12.08 11.54 -7.95
N ALA A 88 11.60 11.94 -6.79
CA ALA A 88 12.34 11.81 -5.54
C ALA A 88 12.62 10.32 -5.21
N PHE A 89 11.63 9.47 -5.37
CA PHE A 89 11.77 8.03 -5.15
C PHE A 89 12.78 7.41 -6.13
N THR A 90 12.62 7.62 -7.43
CA THR A 90 13.52 7.03 -8.45
C THR A 90 14.94 7.56 -8.34
N THR A 91 15.11 8.82 -7.93
CA THR A 91 16.43 9.40 -7.65
C THR A 91 17.09 8.71 -6.45
N ASN A 92 16.37 8.50 -5.35
CA ASN A 92 16.95 7.79 -4.21
C ASN A 92 17.25 6.33 -4.57
N MET A 93 16.37 5.65 -5.32
CA MET A 93 16.64 4.30 -5.78
C MET A 93 17.91 4.22 -6.66
N ALA A 94 18.12 5.22 -7.53
CA ALA A 94 19.32 5.32 -8.35
C ALA A 94 20.59 5.49 -7.50
N GLU A 95 20.56 6.26 -6.39
CA GLU A 95 21.68 6.39 -5.46
C GLU A 95 22.16 5.02 -4.94
N TYR A 96 21.24 4.08 -4.69
CA TYR A 96 21.57 2.70 -4.26
C TYR A 96 22.07 1.83 -5.41
N ILE A 97 21.37 1.84 -6.54
CA ILE A 97 21.70 1.01 -7.70
C ILE A 97 23.10 1.32 -8.23
N ASP A 98 23.48 2.60 -8.23
CA ASP A 98 24.73 3.06 -8.83
C ASP A 98 25.90 3.14 -7.85
N ALA A 99 25.67 2.91 -6.55
CA ALA A 99 26.68 3.06 -5.50
C ALA A 99 27.96 2.26 -5.74
N ASP A 100 27.83 1.04 -6.26
CA ASP A 100 28.92 0.11 -6.47
C ASP A 100 29.25 -0.11 -7.97
N VAL A 101 28.76 0.76 -8.85
CA VAL A 101 29.02 0.67 -10.30
C VAL A 101 30.47 1.11 -10.58
N PRO A 102 31.27 0.31 -11.30
CA PRO A 102 32.65 0.68 -11.65
C PRO A 102 32.72 1.98 -12.46
N GLU A 103 33.74 2.78 -12.18
CA GLU A 103 33.98 4.02 -12.90
C GLU A 103 34.13 3.78 -14.43
N GLY A 104 33.45 4.58 -15.22
CA GLY A 104 33.43 4.45 -16.69
C GLY A 104 32.39 3.46 -17.22
N THR A 105 31.59 2.85 -16.35
CA THR A 105 30.44 2.02 -16.75
C THR A 105 29.18 2.87 -16.82
N GLU A 106 28.31 2.60 -17.79
CA GLU A 106 26.98 3.22 -17.87
C GLU A 106 26.14 2.84 -16.65
N PRO A 107 25.51 3.81 -15.94
CA PRO A 107 24.76 3.51 -14.72
C PRO A 107 23.49 2.68 -15.03
N PRO A 108 23.31 1.52 -14.41
CA PRO A 108 22.11 0.69 -14.62
C PRO A 108 20.81 1.39 -14.22
N SER A 109 20.87 2.36 -13.31
CA SER A 109 19.71 3.16 -12.89
C SER A 109 19.03 3.92 -14.02
N ARG A 110 19.72 4.13 -15.17
CA ARG A 110 19.13 4.77 -16.36
C ARG A 110 17.88 4.02 -16.89
N TRP A 111 17.71 2.78 -16.52
CA TRP A 111 16.57 1.95 -16.92
C TRP A 111 15.38 2.05 -15.98
N VAL A 112 15.59 2.61 -14.77
CA VAL A 112 14.52 2.85 -13.82
C VAL A 112 13.54 3.85 -14.40
N HIS A 113 12.26 3.55 -14.30
CA HIS A 113 11.16 4.37 -14.84
C HIS A 113 11.17 4.55 -16.37
N TYR A 114 11.97 3.74 -17.08
CA TYR A 114 12.06 3.84 -18.53
C TYR A 114 10.78 3.41 -19.22
N GLY A 115 10.20 4.28 -20.03
CA GLY A 115 8.95 4.03 -20.76
C GLY A 115 7.69 4.06 -19.88
N MET A 116 7.79 4.50 -18.64
CA MET A 116 6.68 4.62 -17.71
C MET A 116 6.35 6.10 -17.42
N THR A 117 5.15 6.35 -16.94
CA THR A 117 4.75 7.63 -16.34
C THR A 117 4.38 7.44 -14.86
N SER A 118 4.28 8.52 -14.11
CA SER A 118 3.99 8.47 -12.66
C SER A 118 2.71 7.68 -12.33
N SER A 119 1.68 7.73 -13.19
CA SER A 119 0.44 6.98 -12.99
C SER A 119 0.63 5.47 -13.17
N ASP A 120 1.51 5.02 -14.08
CA ASP A 120 1.80 3.60 -14.23
C ASP A 120 2.34 2.99 -12.93
N LEU A 121 3.16 3.76 -12.20
CA LEU A 121 3.68 3.38 -10.90
C LEU A 121 2.64 3.58 -9.78
N GLY A 122 2.11 4.80 -9.67
CA GLY A 122 1.25 5.22 -8.56
C GLY A 122 -0.07 4.47 -8.51
N ASP A 123 -0.77 4.35 -9.63
CA ASP A 123 -2.10 3.72 -9.70
C ASP A 123 -1.98 2.19 -9.57
N THR A 124 -0.92 1.58 -10.12
CA THR A 124 -0.64 0.16 -9.95
C THR A 124 -0.36 -0.16 -8.48
N ALA A 125 0.47 0.63 -7.81
CA ALA A 125 0.78 0.45 -6.40
C ALA A 125 -0.46 0.64 -5.51
N LEU A 126 -1.27 1.67 -5.78
CA LEU A 126 -2.51 1.90 -5.05
C LEU A 126 -3.50 0.73 -5.23
N SER A 127 -3.63 0.22 -6.44
CA SER A 127 -4.48 -0.94 -6.72
C SER A 127 -4.02 -2.18 -5.95
N TYR A 128 -2.72 -2.39 -5.83
CA TYR A 128 -2.17 -3.48 -5.04
C TYR A 128 -2.41 -3.29 -3.52
N GLN A 129 -2.21 -2.07 -2.99
CA GLN A 129 -2.54 -1.76 -1.59
C GLN A 129 -4.03 -1.95 -1.29
N ILE A 130 -4.92 -1.58 -2.22
CA ILE A 130 -6.36 -1.84 -2.10
C ILE A 130 -6.64 -3.34 -2.03
N THR A 131 -5.98 -4.15 -2.85
CA THR A 131 -6.11 -5.63 -2.81
C THR A 131 -5.71 -6.17 -1.44
N GLN A 132 -4.56 -5.76 -0.91
CA GLN A 132 -4.11 -6.14 0.44
C GLN A 132 -5.15 -5.75 1.52
N ALA A 133 -5.73 -4.56 1.42
CA ALA A 133 -6.75 -4.10 2.36
C ALA A 133 -8.07 -4.90 2.24
N ILE A 134 -8.48 -5.22 1.02
CA ILE A 134 -9.68 -6.03 0.75
C ILE A 134 -9.53 -7.43 1.34
N ASP A 135 -8.37 -8.06 1.25
CA ASP A 135 -8.11 -9.38 1.81
C ASP A 135 -8.35 -9.41 3.33
N ILE A 136 -7.89 -8.38 4.04
CA ILE A 136 -8.16 -8.22 5.49
C ILE A 136 -9.66 -8.05 5.75
N ILE A 137 -10.35 -7.22 4.97
CA ILE A 137 -11.79 -6.97 5.13
C ILE A 137 -12.59 -8.24 4.86
N LEU A 138 -12.25 -9.01 3.84
CA LEU A 138 -12.94 -10.26 3.51
C LEU A 138 -12.81 -11.30 4.63
N GLU A 139 -11.62 -11.42 5.23
CA GLU A 139 -11.43 -12.29 6.38
C GLU A 139 -12.24 -11.81 7.61
N ASP A 140 -12.28 -10.51 7.87
CA ASP A 140 -13.09 -9.92 8.95
C ASP A 140 -14.60 -10.18 8.72
N ILE A 141 -15.09 -10.04 7.50
CA ILE A 141 -16.49 -10.33 7.14
C ILE A 141 -16.81 -11.79 7.37
N LYS A 142 -15.91 -12.70 6.98
CA LYS A 142 -16.08 -14.14 7.21
C LYS A 142 -16.20 -14.45 8.72
N GLN A 143 -15.30 -13.90 9.52
CA GLN A 143 -15.33 -14.10 10.99
C GLN A 143 -16.60 -13.51 11.62
N LEU A 144 -17.04 -12.34 11.13
CA LEU A 144 -18.31 -11.74 11.56
C LEU A 144 -19.50 -12.65 11.21
N GLY A 145 -19.56 -13.16 9.97
CA GLY A 145 -20.60 -14.08 9.52
C GLY A 145 -20.69 -15.35 10.38
N GLU A 146 -19.55 -15.98 10.67
CA GLU A 146 -19.51 -17.16 11.56
C GLU A 146 -19.95 -16.81 12.99
N THR A 147 -19.61 -15.62 13.46
CA THR A 147 -20.07 -15.14 14.78
C THR A 147 -21.56 -14.91 14.81
N CYS A 148 -22.13 -14.24 13.80
CA CYS A 148 -23.58 -14.03 13.68
C CYS A 148 -24.30 -15.37 13.61
N LYS A 149 -23.85 -16.29 12.77
CA LYS A 149 -24.42 -17.64 12.66
C LYS A 149 -24.42 -18.36 14.00
N ARG A 150 -23.30 -18.41 14.69
CA ARG A 150 -23.19 -19.04 16.01
C ARG A 150 -24.15 -18.40 17.01
N ARG A 151 -24.26 -17.07 17.05
CA ARG A 151 -25.20 -16.36 17.93
C ARG A 151 -26.66 -16.58 17.55
N ALA A 152 -26.97 -16.66 16.25
CA ALA A 152 -28.33 -16.99 15.79
C ALA A 152 -28.80 -18.32 16.34
N PHE A 153 -27.99 -19.37 16.26
CA PHE A 153 -28.33 -20.69 16.81
C PHE A 153 -28.33 -20.73 18.34
N GLU A 154 -27.38 -20.06 18.99
CA GLU A 154 -27.33 -19.99 20.46
C GLU A 154 -28.61 -19.38 21.07
N PHE A 155 -29.20 -18.40 20.41
CA PHE A 155 -30.39 -17.68 20.90
C PHE A 155 -31.66 -17.98 20.12
N GLN A 156 -31.72 -19.08 19.37
CA GLN A 156 -32.86 -19.41 18.54
C GLN A 156 -34.17 -19.62 19.34
N GLU A 157 -34.08 -20.07 20.62
CA GLU A 157 -35.22 -20.28 21.50
C GLU A 157 -35.41 -19.12 22.52
N THR A 158 -34.57 -18.10 22.50
CA THR A 158 -34.64 -16.96 23.44
C THR A 158 -35.68 -15.96 22.98
N LEU A 159 -36.85 -15.97 23.65
CA LEU A 159 -37.94 -15.06 23.31
C LEU A 159 -37.59 -13.60 23.61
N CYS A 160 -37.96 -12.74 22.70
CA CYS A 160 -37.88 -11.30 22.87
C CYS A 160 -38.99 -10.57 22.08
N VAL A 161 -39.17 -9.29 22.35
CA VAL A 161 -40.16 -8.46 21.64
C VAL A 161 -39.44 -7.67 20.53
N GLY A 162 -39.94 -7.80 19.32
CA GLY A 162 -39.58 -6.92 18.22
C GLY A 162 -39.89 -5.45 18.54
N ARG A 163 -39.09 -4.53 18.04
CA ARG A 163 -39.32 -3.08 18.20
C ARG A 163 -39.06 -2.34 16.93
N THR A 164 -39.95 -1.41 16.59
CA THR A 164 -39.79 -0.44 15.52
C THR A 164 -40.27 0.92 15.99
N HIS A 165 -39.59 1.99 15.68
CA HIS A 165 -39.91 3.36 16.13
C HIS A 165 -40.11 3.48 17.66
N GLY A 166 -39.41 2.65 18.46
CA GLY A 166 -39.56 2.61 19.91
C GLY A 166 -40.83 1.92 20.42
N ILE A 167 -41.68 1.38 19.53
CA ILE A 167 -42.96 0.73 19.84
C ILE A 167 -42.75 -0.81 19.79
N HIS A 168 -43.40 -1.54 20.69
CA HIS A 168 -43.46 -2.99 20.71
C HIS A 168 -44.16 -3.52 19.45
N ALA A 169 -43.52 -4.49 18.79
CA ALA A 169 -44.08 -5.24 17.68
C ALA A 169 -44.39 -6.69 18.13
N GLU A 170 -44.34 -7.64 17.18
CA GLU A 170 -44.60 -9.02 17.45
C GLU A 170 -43.53 -9.72 18.31
N PRO A 171 -43.87 -10.79 19.01
CA PRO A 171 -42.89 -11.68 19.63
C PRO A 171 -41.98 -12.31 18.58
N MET A 172 -40.71 -12.38 18.88
CA MET A 172 -39.68 -13.00 18.03
C MET A 172 -38.64 -13.70 18.90
N THR A 173 -37.68 -14.35 18.29
CA THR A 173 -36.51 -14.86 19.01
C THR A 173 -35.32 -13.92 18.88
N PHE A 174 -34.45 -13.88 19.90
CA PHE A 174 -33.27 -13.05 19.87
C PHE A 174 -32.28 -13.51 18.79
N GLY A 175 -32.26 -14.82 18.51
CA GLY A 175 -31.44 -15.37 17.41
C GLY A 175 -31.76 -14.78 16.05
N MET A 176 -33.01 -14.41 15.76
CA MET A 176 -33.42 -13.80 14.50
C MET A 176 -32.77 -12.40 14.25
N LYS A 177 -32.19 -11.75 15.26
CA LYS A 177 -31.51 -10.48 15.11
C LYS A 177 -30.12 -10.62 14.51
N PHE A 178 -29.61 -11.84 14.38
CA PHE A 178 -28.29 -12.13 13.82
C PHE A 178 -28.36 -12.74 12.41
N GLY A 179 -29.56 -12.94 11.86
CA GLY A 179 -29.79 -13.46 10.51
C GLY A 179 -30.00 -12.41 9.44
#